data_69c7cf3f3e536a973db26d156afbb62d
#
_entry.id   69c7cf3f3e536a973db26d156afbb62d
#
_cell.length_a   1.000
_cell.length_b   1.000
_cell.length_c   1.000
_cell.angle_alpha   90.00
_cell.angle_beta   90.00
_cell.angle_gamma   90.00
#
_symmetry.space_group_name_H-M   'P 1'
#
loop_
_entity.id
_entity.type
_entity.pdbx_description
1 polymer ?
#
loop_
_entity_poly.entity_id
_entity_poly.type
_entity_poly.pdbx_seq_one_letter_code
_entity_poly.pdbx_strand_id
1 'polypeptide(L)'
;YSLMNKYGYDAVKSGYVGNMVPRGEYHYGQWANNHYLYCVKEAAKHKIMVNAHEATRPTGLCRTYPNLVGNESARGTEYQQSAGIMPHHVTILPFTRLQGGPMDYTPGIFCMDVSKLNPENHGHVHATLCTQLALYVTLYSPLQMAADVPENYMRYADAFRFIKDVAVDWDESRYLAVLADEQIRIRRRKERICG
;
A
#
# COMPACT_ATOMS: atom_id res chain seq x y z
N TYR A 1 -12.97 -8.56 15.47
CA TYR A 1 -12.04 -7.67 16.16
C TYR A 1 -11.79 -8.09 17.62
N SER A 2 -12.80 -8.52 18.36
CA SER A 2 -12.62 -9.03 19.76
C SER A 2 -11.57 -10.16 19.84
N LEU A 3 -11.56 -11.06 18.86
CA LEU A 3 -10.57 -12.15 18.80
C LEU A 3 -9.17 -11.61 18.52
N MET A 4 -9.04 -10.57 17.69
CA MET A 4 -7.77 -9.89 17.44
C MET A 4 -7.21 -9.29 18.72
N ASN A 5 -8.03 -8.55 19.47
CA ASN A 5 -7.63 -7.99 20.77
C ASN A 5 -7.18 -9.09 21.76
N LYS A 6 -7.92 -10.21 21.80
CA LYS A 6 -7.56 -11.35 22.65
C LYS A 6 -6.14 -11.87 22.36
N TYR A 7 -5.69 -11.81 21.11
CA TYR A 7 -4.38 -12.30 20.68
C TYR A 7 -3.34 -11.19 20.48
N GLY A 8 -3.65 -9.93 20.85
CA GLY A 8 -2.71 -8.81 20.82
C GLY A 8 -2.42 -8.26 19.43
N TYR A 9 -3.38 -8.34 18.51
CA TYR A 9 -3.28 -7.71 17.19
C TYR A 9 -3.87 -6.31 17.21
N ASP A 10 -3.12 -5.33 16.69
CA ASP A 10 -3.49 -3.92 16.66
C ASP A 10 -3.91 -3.42 15.26
N ALA A 11 -3.71 -4.23 14.24
CA ALA A 11 -3.99 -3.88 12.86
C ALA A 11 -4.54 -5.06 12.06
N VAL A 12 -5.36 -4.75 11.05
CA VAL A 12 -5.85 -5.72 10.07
C VAL A 12 -5.68 -5.19 8.65
N LYS A 13 -5.11 -6.01 7.78
CA LYS A 13 -5.23 -5.84 6.33
C LYS A 13 -6.47 -6.60 5.89
N SER A 14 -7.44 -5.88 5.35
CA SER A 14 -8.77 -6.40 5.01
C SER A 14 -9.04 -6.17 3.53
N GLY A 15 -9.45 -7.22 2.81
CA GLY A 15 -9.76 -7.15 1.38
C GLY A 15 -10.90 -8.09 1.00
N TYR A 16 -11.42 -7.92 -0.22
CA TYR A 16 -12.57 -8.66 -0.73
C TYR A 16 -12.29 -9.12 -2.15
N VAL A 17 -11.88 -10.36 -2.30
CA VAL A 17 -11.54 -10.96 -3.58
C VAL A 17 -12.74 -11.68 -4.18
N GLY A 18 -12.91 -11.56 -5.50
CA GLY A 18 -13.95 -12.25 -6.25
C GLY A 18 -15.30 -11.53 -6.23
N ASN A 19 -16.36 -12.32 -6.36
CA ASN A 19 -17.71 -11.76 -6.45
C ASN A 19 -18.21 -11.27 -5.09
N MET A 20 -18.90 -10.14 -5.10
CA MET A 20 -19.52 -9.61 -3.89
C MET A 20 -20.62 -10.53 -3.34
N VAL A 21 -20.71 -10.58 -2.03
CA VAL A 21 -21.84 -11.15 -1.27
C VAL A 21 -22.42 -10.01 -0.43
N PRO A 22 -23.68 -9.64 -0.58
CA PRO A 22 -24.77 -10.31 -1.35
C PRO A 22 -24.62 -10.20 -2.89
N ARG A 23 -25.24 -11.16 -3.60
CA ARG A 23 -25.26 -11.15 -5.06
C ARG A 23 -25.99 -9.90 -5.59
N GLY A 24 -25.43 -9.34 -6.67
CA GLY A 24 -25.98 -8.13 -7.30
C GLY A 24 -25.37 -6.83 -6.77
N GLU A 25 -24.58 -6.90 -5.70
CA GLU A 25 -23.81 -5.76 -5.18
C GLU A 25 -22.46 -5.65 -5.89
N TYR A 26 -21.90 -4.45 -5.89
CA TYR A 26 -20.64 -4.12 -6.54
C TYR A 26 -19.66 -3.52 -5.55
N HIS A 27 -18.35 -3.77 -5.72
CA HIS A 27 -17.28 -3.23 -4.87
C HIS A 27 -17.34 -1.70 -4.71
N TYR A 28 -17.78 -0.99 -5.74
CA TYR A 28 -17.89 0.48 -5.74
C TYR A 28 -19.33 1.00 -5.54
N GLY A 29 -20.26 0.08 -5.27
CA GLY A 29 -21.66 0.41 -4.98
C GLY A 29 -21.87 0.97 -3.58
N GLN A 30 -23.05 1.53 -3.34
CA GLN A 30 -23.38 2.14 -2.04
C GLN A 30 -23.38 1.13 -0.91
N TRP A 31 -23.80 -0.10 -1.16
CA TRP A 31 -23.77 -1.15 -0.16
C TRP A 31 -22.35 -1.43 0.32
N ALA A 32 -21.40 -1.61 -0.59
CA ALA A 32 -19.99 -1.88 -0.25
C ALA A 32 -19.36 -0.68 0.48
N ASN A 33 -19.63 0.55 0.04
CA ASN A 33 -19.18 1.76 0.72
C ASN A 33 -19.66 1.80 2.18
N ASN A 34 -20.93 1.49 2.42
CA ASN A 34 -21.49 1.42 3.77
C ASN A 34 -20.87 0.30 4.59
N HIS A 35 -20.61 -0.86 3.97
CA HIS A 35 -19.95 -1.98 4.63
C HIS A 35 -18.51 -1.64 5.03
N TYR A 36 -17.71 -1.04 4.16
CA TYR A 36 -16.35 -0.59 4.49
C TYR A 36 -16.36 0.40 5.66
N LEU A 37 -17.26 1.38 5.61
CA LEU A 37 -17.41 2.35 6.69
C LEU A 37 -17.82 1.69 8.00
N TYR A 38 -18.73 0.74 7.96
CA TYR A 38 -19.13 -0.04 9.12
C TYR A 38 -17.93 -0.78 9.73
N CYS A 39 -17.14 -1.49 8.90
CA CYS A 39 -15.95 -2.21 9.35
C CYS A 39 -14.91 -1.29 10.01
N VAL A 40 -14.68 -0.10 9.45
CA VAL A 40 -13.77 0.91 10.02
C VAL A 40 -14.25 1.40 11.39
N LYS A 41 -15.54 1.70 11.52
CA LYS A 41 -16.14 2.14 12.79
C LYS A 41 -16.10 1.06 13.86
N GLU A 42 -16.38 -0.19 13.49
CA GLU A 42 -16.29 -1.32 14.43
C GLU A 42 -14.84 -1.58 14.85
N ALA A 43 -13.89 -1.51 13.94
CA ALA A 43 -12.47 -1.64 14.24
C ALA A 43 -11.99 -0.55 15.23
N ALA A 44 -12.47 0.69 15.06
CA ALA A 44 -12.13 1.80 15.98
C ALA A 44 -12.58 1.53 17.43
N LYS A 45 -13.76 0.93 17.63
CA LYS A 45 -14.25 0.53 18.97
C LYS A 45 -13.31 -0.47 19.65
N HIS A 46 -12.63 -1.26 18.86
CA HIS A 46 -11.66 -2.27 19.31
C HIS A 46 -10.19 -1.76 19.29
N LYS A 47 -9.97 -0.48 18.96
CA LYS A 47 -8.63 0.11 18.81
C LYS A 47 -7.77 -0.62 17.77
N ILE A 48 -8.39 -1.11 16.70
CA ILE A 48 -7.75 -1.82 15.59
C ILE A 48 -7.57 -0.86 14.41
N MET A 49 -6.36 -0.76 13.89
CA MET A 49 -6.08 -0.09 12.62
C MET A 49 -6.56 -0.93 11.43
N VAL A 50 -7.02 -0.27 10.39
CA VAL A 50 -7.50 -0.92 9.16
C VAL A 50 -6.68 -0.44 7.97
N ASN A 51 -6.11 -1.38 7.22
CA ASN A 51 -5.58 -1.19 5.89
C ASN A 51 -6.51 -1.93 4.92
N ALA A 52 -7.33 -1.20 4.15
CA ALA A 52 -8.39 -1.77 3.34
C ALA A 52 -7.93 -2.03 1.90
N HIS A 53 -8.03 -3.29 1.44
CA HIS A 53 -7.80 -3.69 0.06
C HIS A 53 -9.12 -3.93 -0.68
N GLU A 54 -9.10 -3.87 -2.03
CA GLU A 54 -10.28 -3.87 -2.90
C GLU A 54 -11.34 -2.85 -2.45
N ALA A 55 -10.92 -1.87 -1.68
CA ALA A 55 -11.77 -0.82 -1.13
C ALA A 55 -12.17 0.18 -2.21
N THR A 56 -13.23 0.92 -1.92
CA THR A 56 -13.67 2.01 -2.76
C THR A 56 -12.66 3.16 -2.79
N ARG A 57 -12.75 3.99 -3.82
CA ARG A 57 -11.91 5.18 -3.93
C ARG A 57 -11.98 6.03 -2.65
N PRO A 58 -10.83 6.47 -2.11
CA PRO A 58 -10.80 7.23 -0.87
C PRO A 58 -11.43 8.62 -1.06
N THR A 59 -12.18 9.02 -0.04
CA THR A 59 -12.93 10.29 0.01
C THR A 59 -12.54 11.15 1.21
N GLY A 60 -11.37 10.88 1.83
CA GLY A 60 -10.89 11.56 3.02
C GLY A 60 -11.38 10.95 4.33
N LEU A 61 -12.00 9.78 4.32
CA LEU A 61 -12.47 9.07 5.52
C LEU A 61 -11.35 8.80 6.55
N CYS A 62 -10.10 8.66 6.11
CA CYS A 62 -8.95 8.51 6.99
C CYS A 62 -8.71 9.74 7.91
N ARG A 63 -9.23 10.92 7.55
CA ARG A 63 -9.19 12.12 8.40
C ARG A 63 -10.29 12.13 9.45
N THR A 64 -11.43 11.49 9.17
CA THR A 64 -12.54 11.34 10.12
C THR A 64 -12.32 10.12 11.03
N TYR A 65 -11.77 9.06 10.47
CA TYR A 65 -11.49 7.80 11.16
C TYR A 65 -10.00 7.50 11.05
N PRO A 66 -9.17 8.00 11.98
CA PRO A 66 -7.70 7.88 11.88
C PRO A 66 -7.20 6.44 12.02
N ASN A 67 -8.01 5.52 12.48
CA ASN A 67 -7.72 4.10 12.45
C ASN A 67 -7.79 3.48 11.03
N LEU A 68 -8.38 4.16 10.04
CA LEU A 68 -8.23 3.82 8.62
C LEU A 68 -6.89 4.37 8.14
N VAL A 69 -5.83 3.59 8.29
CA VAL A 69 -4.46 4.02 8.03
C VAL A 69 -4.10 4.05 6.54
N GLY A 70 -4.81 3.28 5.74
CA GLY A 70 -4.64 3.29 4.29
C GLY A 70 -5.62 2.36 3.60
N ASN A 71 -5.70 2.49 2.29
CA ASN A 71 -6.40 1.55 1.44
C ASN A 71 -5.71 1.45 0.08
N GLU A 72 -5.89 0.33 -0.61
CA GLU A 72 -5.31 0.12 -1.93
C GLU A 72 -5.98 1.03 -2.96
N SER A 73 -7.24 0.76 -3.29
CA SER A 73 -8.13 1.53 -4.18
C SER A 73 -7.54 1.94 -5.54
N ALA A 74 -6.48 1.28 -5.94
CA ALA A 74 -5.85 1.30 -7.25
C ALA A 74 -4.97 0.07 -7.37
N ARG A 75 -4.53 -0.27 -8.56
CA ARG A 75 -3.69 -1.45 -8.77
C ARG A 75 -2.33 -1.30 -8.08
N GLY A 76 -2.07 -2.18 -7.12
CA GLY A 76 -0.82 -2.29 -6.38
C GLY A 76 0.17 -3.28 -7.01
N THR A 77 1.19 -3.67 -6.24
CA THR A 77 2.30 -4.53 -6.70
C THR A 77 1.83 -5.87 -7.29
N GLU A 78 0.78 -6.49 -6.79
CA GLU A 78 0.31 -7.78 -7.29
C GLU A 78 -0.07 -7.74 -8.77
N TYR A 79 -0.57 -6.61 -9.25
CA TYR A 79 -0.93 -6.42 -10.65
C TYR A 79 0.28 -6.23 -11.58
N GLN A 80 1.45 -5.94 -11.05
CA GLN A 80 2.67 -5.85 -11.87
C GLN A 80 3.03 -7.21 -12.46
N GLN A 81 2.91 -8.28 -11.68
CA GLN A 81 3.24 -9.61 -12.15
C GLN A 81 2.08 -10.30 -12.89
N SER A 82 0.82 -10.07 -12.48
CA SER A 82 -0.34 -10.77 -13.01
C SER A 82 -1.00 -10.08 -14.20
N ALA A 83 -0.96 -8.75 -14.25
CA ALA A 83 -1.62 -7.93 -15.28
C ALA A 83 -0.66 -7.08 -16.12
N GLY A 84 0.66 -7.27 -15.97
CA GLY A 84 1.67 -6.60 -16.79
C GLY A 84 1.67 -5.08 -16.65
N ILE A 85 1.43 -4.55 -15.45
CA ILE A 85 1.50 -3.10 -15.23
C ILE A 85 2.91 -2.62 -15.49
N MET A 86 3.01 -1.61 -16.34
CA MET A 86 4.28 -1.02 -16.74
C MET A 86 4.79 0.02 -15.73
N PRO A 87 6.08 0.34 -15.70
CA PRO A 87 6.69 1.26 -14.73
C PRO A 87 6.03 2.64 -14.63
N HIS A 88 5.46 3.18 -15.71
CA HIS A 88 4.79 4.49 -15.69
C HIS A 88 3.57 4.54 -14.75
N HIS A 89 2.96 3.40 -14.42
CA HIS A 89 1.83 3.37 -13.49
C HIS A 89 2.19 3.97 -12.12
N VAL A 90 3.35 3.63 -11.58
CA VAL A 90 3.78 4.13 -10.27
C VAL A 90 4.13 5.61 -10.28
N THR A 91 4.41 6.19 -11.44
CA THR A 91 4.75 7.61 -11.56
C THR A 91 3.53 8.52 -11.58
N ILE A 92 2.35 8.00 -11.94
CA ILE A 92 1.10 8.76 -11.95
C ILE A 92 0.32 8.67 -10.64
N LEU A 93 0.53 7.64 -9.82
CA LEU A 93 -0.21 7.43 -8.57
C LEU A 93 -0.11 8.60 -7.58
N PRO A 94 1.05 9.25 -7.38
CA PRO A 94 1.16 10.41 -6.49
C PRO A 94 0.26 11.60 -6.90
N PHE A 95 -0.05 11.73 -8.18
CA PHE A 95 -0.85 12.84 -8.73
C PHE A 95 -2.32 12.48 -8.93
N THR A 96 -2.66 11.22 -8.77
CA THR A 96 -4.02 10.70 -8.98
C THR A 96 -4.54 10.04 -7.71
N ARG A 97 -4.16 8.80 -7.45
CA ARG A 97 -4.69 8.00 -6.33
C ARG A 97 -4.36 8.60 -4.96
N LEU A 98 -3.13 9.09 -4.75
CA LEU A 98 -2.69 9.65 -3.47
C LEU A 98 -3.34 11.00 -3.12
N GLN A 99 -4.00 11.66 -4.06
CA GLN A 99 -4.79 12.87 -3.78
C GLN A 99 -5.97 12.59 -2.82
N GLY A 100 -6.44 11.34 -2.76
CA GLY A 100 -7.48 10.92 -1.83
C GLY A 100 -6.97 10.47 -0.45
N GLY A 101 -5.65 10.40 -0.25
CA GLY A 101 -5.04 9.97 1.01
C GLY A 101 -4.08 8.77 0.85
N PRO A 102 -3.60 8.20 1.96
CA PRO A 102 -2.62 7.11 1.97
C PRO A 102 -3.01 5.92 1.10
N MET A 103 -2.03 5.31 0.45
CA MET A 103 -2.21 4.12 -0.36
C MET A 103 -1.28 3.00 0.09
N ASP A 104 -1.85 1.82 0.36
CA ASP A 104 -1.03 0.61 0.42
C ASP A 104 -0.79 0.08 -0.99
N TYR A 105 0.36 0.42 -1.54
CA TYR A 105 0.83 -0.12 -2.81
C TYR A 105 1.41 -1.53 -2.66
N THR A 106 1.77 -1.93 -1.45
CA THR A 106 2.46 -3.18 -1.12
C THR A 106 3.83 -3.28 -1.83
N PRO A 107 4.75 -2.31 -1.57
CA PRO A 107 6.06 -2.28 -2.23
C PRO A 107 7.04 -3.30 -1.65
N GLY A 108 8.23 -3.39 -2.24
CA GLY A 108 9.36 -4.11 -1.67
C GLY A 108 9.64 -5.47 -2.29
N ILE A 109 9.15 -5.74 -3.50
CA ILE A 109 9.54 -6.95 -4.24
C ILE A 109 10.99 -6.83 -4.67
N PHE A 110 11.84 -7.76 -4.25
CA PHE A 110 13.24 -7.88 -4.65
C PHE A 110 13.46 -8.97 -5.69
N CYS A 111 12.64 -10.02 -5.66
CA CYS A 111 12.63 -11.06 -6.68
C CYS A 111 11.66 -10.70 -7.80
N MET A 112 12.15 -10.05 -8.87
CA MET A 112 11.33 -9.58 -9.98
C MET A 112 10.76 -10.71 -10.84
N ASP A 113 11.42 -11.84 -10.87
CA ASP A 113 11.03 -13.03 -11.62
C ASP A 113 10.32 -14.01 -10.68
N VAL A 114 9.01 -14.09 -10.79
CA VAL A 114 8.17 -14.88 -9.90
C VAL A 114 8.40 -16.38 -10.08
N SER A 115 8.87 -16.82 -11.27
CA SER A 115 9.18 -18.22 -11.53
C SER A 115 10.28 -18.79 -10.61
N LYS A 116 11.11 -17.93 -10.04
CA LYS A 116 12.13 -18.33 -9.05
C LYS A 116 11.54 -18.74 -7.70
N LEU A 117 10.32 -18.30 -7.40
CA LEU A 117 9.59 -18.66 -6.20
C LEU A 117 8.57 -19.77 -6.49
N ASN A 118 7.93 -19.71 -7.63
CA ASN A 118 6.97 -20.69 -8.11
C ASN A 118 7.21 -20.96 -9.62
N PRO A 119 7.81 -22.09 -10.00
CA PRO A 119 8.13 -22.40 -11.40
C PRO A 119 6.91 -22.42 -12.34
N GLU A 120 5.72 -22.63 -11.82
CA GLU A 120 4.47 -22.61 -12.61
C GLU A 120 3.98 -21.19 -12.91
N ASN A 121 4.52 -20.19 -12.21
CA ASN A 121 4.14 -18.80 -12.40
C ASN A 121 5.22 -18.05 -13.18
N HIS A 122 4.93 -17.70 -14.42
CA HIS A 122 5.83 -16.95 -15.30
C HIS A 122 5.66 -15.42 -15.22
N GLY A 123 5.00 -14.94 -14.16
CA GLY A 123 4.85 -13.51 -13.92
C GLY A 123 6.19 -12.80 -13.68
N HIS A 124 6.25 -11.55 -14.10
CA HIS A 124 7.43 -10.70 -13.92
C HIS A 124 7.04 -9.31 -13.42
N VAL A 125 7.72 -8.84 -12.39
CA VAL A 125 7.55 -7.48 -11.87
C VAL A 125 8.44 -6.53 -12.69
N HIS A 126 7.82 -5.69 -13.52
CA HIS A 126 8.52 -4.73 -14.38
C HIS A 126 9.04 -3.53 -13.57
N ALA A 127 10.06 -3.78 -12.75
CA ALA A 127 10.67 -2.80 -11.87
C ALA A 127 12.16 -3.07 -11.69
N THR A 128 12.85 -2.16 -11.03
CA THR A 128 14.21 -2.37 -10.52
C THR A 128 14.19 -2.35 -9.00
N LEU A 129 15.23 -2.87 -8.36
CA LEU A 129 15.39 -2.79 -6.91
C LEU A 129 15.32 -1.32 -6.43
N CYS A 130 15.99 -0.41 -7.13
CA CYS A 130 15.95 1.02 -6.83
C CYS A 130 14.53 1.60 -6.92
N THR A 131 13.74 1.18 -7.92
CA THR A 131 12.34 1.58 -8.03
C THR A 131 11.54 1.09 -6.84
N GLN A 132 11.70 -0.17 -6.42
CA GLN A 132 11.00 -0.72 -5.25
C GLN A 132 11.33 0.07 -3.97
N LEU A 133 12.60 0.45 -3.77
CA LEU A 133 12.99 1.29 -2.64
C LEU A 133 12.38 2.70 -2.73
N ALA A 134 12.37 3.29 -3.92
CA ALA A 134 11.81 4.63 -4.13
C ALA A 134 10.31 4.70 -3.80
N LEU A 135 9.56 3.60 -3.95
CA LEU A 135 8.13 3.55 -3.65
C LEU A 135 7.83 3.84 -2.17
N TYR A 136 8.72 3.48 -1.25
CA TYR A 136 8.58 3.81 0.18
C TYR A 136 8.63 5.32 0.46
N VAL A 137 9.22 6.08 -0.45
CA VAL A 137 9.31 7.55 -0.35
C VAL A 137 8.23 8.23 -1.17
N THR A 138 7.90 7.70 -2.35
CA THR A 138 7.02 8.35 -3.31
C THR A 138 5.54 8.02 -3.09
N LEU A 139 5.23 6.83 -2.57
CA LEU A 139 3.87 6.39 -2.30
C LEU A 139 3.62 6.42 -0.79
N TYR A 140 2.97 7.48 -0.33
CA TYR A 140 2.71 7.68 1.08
C TYR A 140 1.75 6.63 1.65
N SER A 141 2.20 5.96 2.69
CA SER A 141 1.37 5.15 3.58
C SER A 141 1.98 5.15 4.98
N PRO A 142 1.22 5.41 6.05
CA PRO A 142 1.73 5.30 7.42
C PRO A 142 1.98 3.85 7.86
N LEU A 143 1.46 2.88 7.10
CA LEU A 143 1.73 1.46 7.25
C LEU A 143 2.29 0.93 5.93
N GLN A 144 3.60 0.73 5.87
CA GLN A 144 4.28 0.19 4.71
C GLN A 144 4.45 -1.33 4.82
N MET A 145 4.27 -2.02 3.70
CA MET A 145 4.49 -3.45 3.60
C MET A 145 5.90 -3.76 3.11
N ALA A 146 6.37 -4.98 3.37
CA ALA A 146 7.56 -5.56 2.79
C ALA A 146 7.12 -6.84 2.04
N ALA A 147 6.93 -6.73 0.73
CA ALA A 147 6.13 -7.66 -0.07
C ALA A 147 6.94 -8.83 -0.67
N ASP A 148 8.08 -9.18 -0.07
CA ASP A 148 8.89 -10.31 -0.52
C ASP A 148 9.19 -11.26 0.64
N VAL A 149 9.82 -12.38 0.36
CA VAL A 149 10.22 -13.37 1.35
C VAL A 149 11.55 -13.02 2.00
N PRO A 150 11.79 -13.42 3.27
CA PRO A 150 13.03 -13.09 3.98
C PRO A 150 14.31 -13.47 3.23
N GLU A 151 14.31 -14.60 2.54
CA GLU A 151 15.46 -15.10 1.79
C GLU A 151 15.90 -14.15 0.68
N ASN A 152 14.95 -13.47 0.02
CA ASN A 152 15.24 -12.49 -1.01
C ASN A 152 15.79 -11.20 -0.40
N TYR A 153 15.27 -10.77 0.75
CA TYR A 153 15.82 -9.62 1.48
C TYR A 153 17.25 -9.84 1.96
N MET A 154 17.57 -11.04 2.41
CA MET A 154 18.92 -11.36 2.88
C MET A 154 19.99 -11.36 1.76
N ARG A 155 19.58 -11.54 0.51
CA ARG A 155 20.49 -11.40 -0.66
C ARG A 155 20.92 -9.96 -0.91
N TYR A 156 20.11 -8.99 -0.46
CA TYR A 156 20.31 -7.56 -0.63
C TYR A 156 20.11 -6.84 0.70
N ALA A 157 20.89 -7.26 1.71
CA ALA A 157 20.71 -6.82 3.09
C ALA A 157 20.86 -5.31 3.31
N ASP A 158 21.69 -4.65 2.51
CA ASP A 158 21.87 -3.19 2.46
C ASP A 158 20.58 -2.49 1.96
N ALA A 159 20.01 -2.97 0.88
CA ALA A 159 18.75 -2.47 0.36
C ALA A 159 17.58 -2.73 1.36
N PHE A 160 17.55 -3.89 1.99
CA PHE A 160 16.57 -4.20 3.02
C PHE A 160 16.74 -3.30 4.27
N ARG A 161 17.97 -2.93 4.60
CA ARG A 161 18.22 -1.97 5.67
C ARG A 161 17.53 -0.63 5.39
N PHE A 162 17.55 -0.16 4.13
CA PHE A 162 16.82 1.06 3.76
C PHE A 162 15.33 0.94 4.10
N ILE A 163 14.68 -0.20 3.80
CA ILE A 163 13.26 -0.42 4.13
C ILE A 163 13.01 -0.32 5.65
N LYS A 164 13.94 -0.84 6.46
CA LYS A 164 13.83 -0.76 7.93
C LYS A 164 14.05 0.64 8.49
N ASP A 165 14.88 1.44 7.84
CA ASP A 165 15.32 2.74 8.33
C ASP A 165 14.49 3.90 7.75
N VAL A 166 13.78 3.70 6.60
CA VAL A 166 12.97 4.73 5.97
C VAL A 166 11.77 5.10 6.84
N ALA A 167 11.51 6.41 6.95
CA ALA A 167 10.34 6.87 7.70
C ALA A 167 9.04 6.54 6.96
N VAL A 168 7.97 6.26 7.72
CA VAL A 168 6.62 5.99 7.20
C VAL A 168 5.71 7.22 7.27
N ASP A 169 6.14 8.24 8.00
CA ASP A 169 5.43 9.52 8.12
C ASP A 169 6.40 10.69 7.94
N TRP A 170 5.88 11.85 7.49
CA TRP A 170 6.70 12.96 7.02
C TRP A 170 6.10 14.29 7.43
N ASP A 171 6.91 15.17 8.02
CA ASP A 171 6.49 16.51 8.39
C ASP A 171 6.34 17.40 7.15
N GLU A 172 7.15 17.17 6.12
CA GLU A 172 7.10 17.94 4.88
C GLU A 172 7.31 17.04 3.66
N SER A 173 6.53 17.28 2.60
CA SER A 173 6.69 16.63 1.30
C SER A 173 6.61 17.65 0.18
N ARG A 174 7.57 17.63 -0.75
CA ARG A 174 7.62 18.54 -1.91
C ARG A 174 7.85 17.77 -3.20
N TYR A 175 7.06 18.08 -4.21
CA TYR A 175 7.32 17.63 -5.57
C TYR A 175 8.35 18.58 -6.20
N LEU A 176 9.51 18.06 -6.56
CA LEU A 176 10.59 18.87 -7.15
C LEU A 176 10.51 18.95 -8.66
N ALA A 177 10.08 17.88 -9.31
CA ALA A 177 9.89 17.81 -10.73
C ALA A 177 8.89 16.69 -11.07
N VAL A 178 8.12 16.92 -12.11
CA VAL A 178 7.24 15.93 -12.74
C VAL A 178 7.63 15.90 -14.20
N LEU A 179 8.13 14.75 -14.65
CA LEU A 179 8.34 14.49 -16.07
C LEU A 179 7.24 13.51 -16.47
N ALA A 180 6.38 13.91 -17.41
CA ALA A 180 5.38 13.04 -17.96
C ALA A 180 6.09 11.74 -18.41
N ASP A 181 5.60 10.63 -17.94
CA ASP A 181 5.99 9.26 -18.27
C ASP A 181 7.29 8.68 -17.66
N GLU A 182 8.22 9.46 -17.10
CA GLU A 182 9.51 8.85 -16.73
C GLU A 182 10.04 9.11 -15.32
N GLN A 183 9.81 10.25 -14.69
CA GLN A 183 10.43 10.55 -13.40
C GLN A 183 9.55 11.40 -12.47
N ILE A 184 9.43 10.94 -11.23
CA ILE A 184 8.95 11.77 -10.12
C ILE A 184 10.15 12.04 -9.21
N ARG A 185 10.40 13.30 -8.90
CA ARG A 185 11.34 13.69 -7.85
C ARG A 185 10.55 14.27 -6.70
N ILE A 186 10.55 13.57 -5.58
CA ILE A 186 9.94 14.01 -4.33
C ILE A 186 11.06 14.19 -3.33
N ARG A 187 11.07 15.33 -2.65
CA ARG A 187 11.88 15.52 -1.44
C ARG A 187 10.94 15.48 -0.24
N ARG A 188 11.24 14.61 0.71
CA ARG A 188 10.56 14.52 2.00
C ARG A 188 11.59 14.76 3.10
N ARG A 189 11.18 15.48 4.13
CA ARG A 189 11.98 15.74 5.32
C ARG A 189 11.14 15.37 6.54
N LYS A 190 11.75 14.67 7.47
CA LYS A 190 11.21 14.47 8.81
C LYS A 190 12.07 15.32 9.75
N GLU A 191 11.46 16.24 10.49
CA GLU A 191 12.13 16.88 11.60
C GLU A 191 12.23 15.86 12.74
N ARG A 192 13.44 15.71 13.29
CA ARG A 192 13.61 14.97 14.53
C ARG A 192 13.05 15.85 15.65
N ILE A 193 11.98 15.43 16.24
CA ILE A 193 11.58 15.95 17.54
C ILE A 193 12.63 15.41 18.50
N CYS A 194 13.59 16.26 18.90
CA CYS A 194 14.46 15.98 20.02
C CYS A 194 13.59 16.02 21.28
N GLY A 195 13.25 14.83 21.84
CA GLY A 195 12.71 14.69 23.16
C GLY A 195 13.85 14.58 24.17
#